data_5aceb24dfebe6eebf668f254ebdda5bf
#
_entry.id   5aceb24dfebe6eebf668f254ebdda5bf
#
_cell.length_a   1.000
_cell.length_b   1.000
_cell.length_c   1.000
_cell.angle_alpha   90.00
_cell.angle_beta   90.00
_cell.angle_gamma   90.00
#
_symmetry.space_group_name_H-M   'P 1'
#
loop_
_entity.id
_entity.type
_entity.pdbx_description
1 polymer ?
#
loop_
_entity_poly.entity_id
_entity_poly.type
_entity_poly.pdbx_seq_one_letter_code
_entity_poly.pdbx_strand_id
1 'polypeptide(L)'
;MDFTLLEKAILDWIADRSDNAEIRMQIRSAYPAERELTGTGSFTKLAVPPNVPKTDAKVSMDPNIESDEWDASGGCVLFMVDGKIDTLEIYTFGEQFEPNIKSWKLT
;
A
#
# COMPACT_ATOMS: atom_id res chain seq x y z
N MET A 1 4.64 14.55 5.17
CA MET A 1 3.44 13.91 4.58
C MET A 1 3.15 12.65 5.35
N ASP A 2 1.88 12.38 5.57
CA ASP A 2 1.45 11.17 6.28
C ASP A 2 0.79 10.18 5.32
N PHE A 3 0.76 8.91 5.71
CA PHE A 3 -0.08 7.94 5.03
C PHE A 3 -1.55 8.33 5.18
N THR A 4 -2.35 8.08 4.14
CA THR A 4 -3.80 8.09 4.31
C THR A 4 -4.20 6.93 5.21
N LEU A 5 -5.41 7.00 5.78
CA LEU A 5 -5.93 5.89 6.59
C LEU A 5 -6.00 4.60 5.78
N LEU A 6 -6.39 4.69 4.51
CA LEU A 6 -6.47 3.52 3.64
C LEU A 6 -5.08 2.93 3.37
N GLU A 7 -4.09 3.77 3.04
CA GLU A 7 -2.71 3.30 2.81
C GLU A 7 -2.19 2.56 4.03
N LYS A 8 -2.40 3.13 5.22
CA LYS A 8 -1.96 2.52 6.47
C LYS A 8 -2.65 1.18 6.71
N ALA A 9 -3.96 1.10 6.46
CA ALA A 9 -4.73 -0.13 6.61
C ALA A 9 -4.24 -1.22 5.66
N ILE A 10 -3.94 -0.86 4.40
CA ILE A 10 -3.41 -1.81 3.40
C ILE A 10 -2.06 -2.36 3.86
N LEU A 11 -1.15 -1.48 4.27
CA LEU A 11 0.18 -1.88 4.71
C LEU A 11 0.11 -2.77 5.95
N ASP A 12 -0.73 -2.44 6.91
CA ASP A 12 -0.95 -3.27 8.10
C ASP A 12 -1.55 -4.63 7.73
N TRP A 13 -2.50 -4.66 6.78
CA TRP A 13 -3.11 -5.90 6.31
C TRP A 13 -2.05 -6.83 5.71
N ILE A 14 -1.16 -6.30 4.88
CA ILE A 14 -0.07 -7.06 4.26
C ILE A 14 0.92 -7.55 5.33
N ALA A 15 1.33 -6.69 6.24
CA ALA A 15 2.26 -7.05 7.31
C ALA A 15 1.72 -8.16 8.20
N ASP A 16 0.44 -8.09 8.56
CA ASP A 16 -0.21 -9.07 9.42
C ASP A 16 -0.27 -10.46 8.79
N ARG A 17 -0.29 -10.53 7.47
CA ARG A 17 -0.39 -11.79 6.70
C ARG A 17 0.94 -12.28 6.16
N SER A 18 1.98 -11.48 6.25
CA SER A 18 3.31 -11.85 5.74
C SER A 18 4.03 -12.78 6.72
N ASP A 19 4.58 -13.87 6.19
CA ASP A 19 5.46 -14.76 6.95
C ASP A 19 6.90 -14.25 7.00
N ASN A 20 7.20 -13.22 6.23
CA ASN A 20 8.58 -12.72 6.10
C ASN A 20 8.82 -11.59 7.09
N ALA A 21 9.76 -11.81 8.02
CA ALA A 21 10.06 -10.85 9.07
C ALA A 21 10.62 -9.54 8.52
N GLU A 22 11.43 -9.59 7.48
CA GLU A 22 12.05 -8.42 6.86
C GLU A 22 10.98 -7.53 6.20
N ILE A 23 10.02 -8.13 5.49
CA ILE A 23 8.89 -7.38 4.90
C ILE A 23 8.09 -6.70 6.01
N ARG A 24 7.78 -7.41 7.11
CA ARG A 24 7.06 -6.80 8.23
C ARG A 24 7.82 -5.62 8.83
N MET A 25 9.13 -5.77 9.00
CA MET A 25 9.97 -4.70 9.55
C MET A 25 9.99 -3.49 8.60
N GLN A 26 10.11 -3.73 7.30
CA GLN A 26 10.10 -2.66 6.30
C GLN A 26 8.78 -1.90 6.32
N ILE A 27 7.65 -2.61 6.33
CA ILE A 27 6.34 -1.99 6.36
C ILE A 27 6.16 -1.14 7.62
N ARG A 28 6.54 -1.67 8.78
CA ARG A 28 6.36 -0.96 10.06
C ARG A 28 7.24 0.27 10.20
N SER A 29 8.37 0.31 9.50
CA SER A 29 9.30 1.44 9.54
C SER A 29 9.16 2.39 8.35
N ALA A 30 8.32 2.06 7.37
CA ALA A 30 8.15 2.85 6.16
C ALA A 30 7.42 4.17 6.43
N TYR A 31 7.73 5.16 5.62
CA TYR A 31 7.02 6.43 5.59
C TYR A 31 6.80 6.87 4.15
N PRO A 32 5.74 7.65 3.88
CA PRO A 32 5.45 8.08 2.51
C PRO A 32 6.39 9.23 2.15
N ALA A 33 7.07 9.09 1.02
CA ALA A 33 7.98 10.11 0.52
C ALA A 33 7.32 11.03 -0.50
N GLU A 34 6.42 10.47 -1.33
CA GLU A 34 5.79 11.20 -2.41
C GLU A 34 4.49 10.48 -2.81
N ARG A 35 3.47 11.24 -3.20
CA ARG A 35 2.21 10.66 -3.67
C ARG A 35 1.77 11.35 -4.95
N GLU A 36 1.46 10.54 -5.97
CA GLU A 36 0.92 10.99 -7.24
C GLU A 36 -0.50 10.45 -7.39
N LEU A 37 -1.45 11.34 -7.66
CA LEU A 37 -2.85 10.96 -7.95
C LEU A 37 -3.01 10.86 -9.46
N THR A 38 -3.62 9.77 -9.93
CA THR A 38 -3.74 9.47 -11.36
C THR A 38 -5.17 9.61 -11.88
N GLY A 39 -6.10 10.07 -11.06
CA GLY A 39 -7.53 10.15 -11.41
C GLY A 39 -8.29 8.87 -11.04
N THR A 40 -7.75 7.71 -11.36
CA THR A 40 -8.35 6.41 -10.99
C THR A 40 -7.61 5.70 -9.87
N GLY A 41 -6.55 6.31 -9.34
CA GLY A 41 -5.78 5.73 -8.25
C GLY A 41 -4.65 6.63 -7.80
N SER A 42 -3.68 6.02 -7.15
CA SER A 42 -2.50 6.72 -6.64
C SER A 42 -1.27 5.82 -6.68
N PHE A 43 -0.12 6.46 -6.80
CA PHE A 43 1.18 5.83 -6.55
C PHE A 43 1.83 6.56 -5.38
N THR A 44 2.11 5.85 -4.30
CA THR A 44 2.78 6.42 -3.14
C THR A 44 4.16 5.82 -3.01
N LYS A 45 5.16 6.65 -3.18
CA LYS A 45 6.55 6.26 -3.00
C LYS A 45 6.82 6.07 -1.52
N LEU A 46 7.43 4.94 -1.18
CA LEU A 46 7.75 4.59 0.20
C LEU A 46 9.23 4.75 0.44
N ALA A 47 9.59 5.21 1.62
CA ALA A 47 10.95 5.21 2.09
C ALA A 47 11.05 4.36 3.34
N VAL A 48 12.15 3.63 3.47
CA VAL A 48 12.47 2.84 4.65
C VAL A 48 13.84 3.28 5.18
N PRO A 49 14.11 3.14 6.48
CA PRO A 49 15.43 3.48 7.02
C PRO A 49 16.54 2.71 6.31
N PRO A 50 17.71 3.30 6.11
CA PRO A 50 18.80 2.65 5.35
C PRO A 50 19.32 1.38 6.01
N ASN A 51 19.14 1.21 7.30
CA ASN A 51 19.60 0.05 8.06
C ASN A 51 18.55 -1.07 8.14
N VAL A 52 17.38 -0.91 7.51
CA VAL A 52 16.36 -1.96 7.54
C VAL A 52 16.86 -3.16 6.71
N PRO A 53 16.62 -4.40 7.15
CA PRO A 53 17.07 -5.57 6.41
C PRO A 53 16.37 -5.69 5.06
N LYS A 54 17.15 -6.03 4.03
CA LYS A 54 16.62 -6.40 2.71
C LYS A 54 16.15 -7.85 2.72
N THR A 55 15.32 -8.19 1.73
CA THR A 55 14.85 -9.54 1.55
C THR A 55 14.79 -9.92 0.07
N ASP A 56 14.98 -11.21 -0.24
CA ASP A 56 14.75 -11.76 -1.57
C ASP A 56 13.28 -12.19 -1.75
N ALA A 57 12.51 -12.21 -0.67
CA ALA A 57 11.11 -12.56 -0.74
C ALA A 57 10.32 -11.47 -1.46
N LYS A 58 9.17 -11.87 -2.02
CA LYS A 58 8.23 -10.94 -2.66
C LYS A 58 6.99 -10.84 -1.80
N VAL A 59 6.29 -9.71 -1.90
CA VAL A 59 4.95 -9.61 -1.35
C VAL A 59 4.06 -10.55 -2.15
N SER A 60 3.47 -11.52 -1.48
CA SER A 60 2.70 -12.58 -2.13
C SER A 60 1.21 -12.32 -2.16
N MET A 61 0.73 -11.29 -1.48
CA MET A 61 -0.70 -11.08 -1.32
C MET A 61 -1.00 -9.60 -1.14
N ASP A 62 -1.81 -9.07 -2.04
CA ASP A 62 -2.34 -7.71 -1.97
C ASP A 62 -3.85 -7.77 -1.80
N PRO A 63 -4.45 -6.98 -0.91
CA PRO A 63 -5.89 -7.03 -0.68
C PRO A 63 -6.68 -6.43 -1.83
N ASN A 64 -7.89 -6.93 -2.02
CA ASN A 64 -8.93 -6.23 -2.76
C ASN A 64 -9.55 -5.18 -1.85
N ILE A 65 -10.03 -4.10 -2.44
CA ILE A 65 -10.57 -2.96 -1.71
C ILE A 65 -12.00 -2.72 -2.16
N GLU A 66 -12.92 -2.69 -1.20
CA GLU A 66 -14.30 -2.29 -1.42
C GLU A 66 -14.63 -1.09 -0.54
N SER A 67 -15.33 -0.12 -1.09
CA SER A 67 -15.81 1.03 -0.34
C SER A 67 -17.09 1.55 -0.96
N ASP A 68 -18.05 1.90 -0.11
CA ASP A 68 -19.27 2.58 -0.54
C ASP A 68 -19.03 4.07 -0.85
N GLU A 69 -17.84 4.58 -0.55
CA GLU A 69 -17.42 5.92 -0.91
C GLU A 69 -16.85 6.00 -2.33
N TRP A 70 -16.62 4.85 -2.97
CA TRP A 70 -16.19 4.73 -4.37
C TRP A 70 -17.35 4.21 -5.22
N ASP A 71 -17.33 4.55 -6.51
CA ASP A 71 -18.33 4.08 -7.47
C ASP A 71 -18.06 2.65 -7.97
N ALA A 72 -16.90 2.09 -7.63
CA ALA A 72 -16.54 0.72 -7.99
C ALA A 72 -15.52 0.19 -6.97
N SER A 73 -15.31 -1.12 -7.00
CA SER A 73 -14.24 -1.74 -6.21
C SER A 73 -12.86 -1.42 -6.81
N GLY A 74 -11.83 -1.78 -6.08
CA GLY A 74 -10.46 -1.57 -6.51
C GLY A 74 -9.52 -2.59 -5.91
N GLY A 75 -8.25 -2.31 -6.03
CA GLY A 75 -7.18 -3.13 -5.50
C GLY A 75 -5.92 -2.32 -5.26
N CYS A 76 -4.86 -3.03 -4.94
CA CYS A 76 -3.57 -2.39 -4.72
C CYS A 76 -2.44 -3.34 -5.06
N VAL A 77 -1.26 -2.78 -5.24
CA VAL A 77 -0.02 -3.53 -5.46
C VAL A 77 1.08 -2.86 -4.65
N LEU A 78 1.80 -3.66 -3.87
CA LEU A 78 3.00 -3.20 -3.18
C LEU A 78 4.22 -3.68 -3.99
N PHE A 79 4.87 -2.73 -4.66
CA PHE A 79 6.05 -3.02 -5.45
C PHE A 79 7.30 -3.02 -4.59
N MET A 80 8.24 -3.91 -4.93
CA MET A 80 9.54 -3.99 -4.28
C MET A 80 10.64 -3.72 -5.30
N VAL A 81 11.71 -3.06 -4.85
CA VAL A 81 12.90 -2.79 -5.65
C VAL A 81 14.13 -3.07 -4.79
N ASP A 82 15.03 -3.88 -5.32
CA ASP A 82 16.31 -4.21 -4.66
C ASP A 82 16.14 -4.71 -3.22
N GLY A 83 15.15 -5.57 -3.01
CA GLY A 83 14.92 -6.18 -1.71
C GLY A 83 14.19 -5.31 -0.69
N LYS A 84 13.65 -4.18 -1.11
CA LYS A 84 12.91 -3.25 -0.24
C LYS A 84 11.58 -2.87 -0.87
N ILE A 85 10.58 -2.61 -0.03
CA ILE A 85 9.32 -2.05 -0.50
C ILE A 85 9.58 -0.65 -1.06
N ASP A 86 8.95 -0.34 -2.19
CA ASP A 86 9.25 0.88 -2.94
C ASP A 86 8.04 1.75 -3.20
N THR A 87 6.96 1.16 -3.69
CA THR A 87 5.78 1.93 -4.10
C THR A 87 4.52 1.16 -3.79
N LEU A 88 3.54 1.86 -3.23
CA LEU A 88 2.19 1.33 -3.07
C LEU A 88 1.29 1.95 -4.14
N GLU A 89 0.79 1.13 -5.05
CA GLU A 89 -0.24 1.54 -6.00
C GLU A 89 -1.61 1.17 -5.44
N ILE A 90 -2.54 2.13 -5.49
CA ILE A 90 -3.97 1.88 -5.24
C ILE A 90 -4.71 2.26 -6.51
N TYR A 91 -5.66 1.43 -6.94
CA TYR A 91 -6.45 1.69 -8.14
C TYR A 91 -7.90 1.34 -7.90
N THR A 92 -8.81 2.00 -8.65
CA THR A 92 -10.21 1.67 -8.68
C THR A 92 -10.62 1.36 -10.12
N PHE A 93 -11.69 0.57 -10.27
CA PHE A 93 -12.29 0.31 -11.57
C PHE A 93 -13.32 1.37 -11.95
N GLY A 94 -13.57 2.34 -11.06
CA GLY A 94 -14.45 3.48 -11.30
C GLY A 94 -13.74 4.62 -12.01
N GLU A 95 -14.48 5.68 -12.26
CA GLU A 95 -13.95 6.86 -12.97
C GLU A 95 -13.31 7.86 -12.03
N GLN A 96 -13.60 7.79 -10.74
CA GLN A 96 -13.08 8.70 -9.74
C GLN A 96 -12.45 7.95 -8.59
N PHE A 97 -11.32 8.45 -8.14
CA PHE A 97 -10.62 7.94 -6.99
C PHE A 97 -10.57 8.98 -5.89
N GLU A 98 -11.15 8.67 -4.73
CA GLU A 98 -11.03 9.51 -3.53
C GLU A 98 -10.02 8.86 -2.59
N PRO A 99 -8.84 9.48 -2.38
CA PRO A 99 -7.79 8.87 -1.55
C PRO A 99 -8.09 8.89 -0.05
N ASN A 100 -8.94 9.79 0.41
CA ASN A 100 -9.19 10.01 1.84
C ASN A 100 -10.52 9.40 2.30
N ILE A 101 -10.84 8.20 1.80
CA ILE A 101 -12.03 7.49 2.25
C ILE A 101 -11.89 7.07 3.70
N LYS A 102 -13.02 6.94 4.39
CA LYS A 102 -13.09 6.61 5.82
C LYS A 102 -13.66 5.24 6.09
N SER A 103 -14.24 4.61 5.08
CA SER A 103 -14.89 3.31 5.20
C SER A 103 -14.45 2.40 4.06
N TRP A 104 -13.99 1.22 4.38
CA TRP A 104 -13.56 0.23 3.40
C TRP A 104 -13.61 -1.18 3.98
N LYS A 105 -13.52 -2.14 3.07
CA LYS A 105 -13.33 -3.55 3.41
C LYS A 105 -12.14 -4.08 2.59
N LEU A 106 -11.18 -4.70 3.26
CA LEU A 106 -10.02 -5.33 2.64
C LEU A 106 -10.20 -6.85 2.66
N THR A 107 -10.06 -7.48 1.54
CA THR A 107 -10.12 -8.92 1.37
C THR A 107 -9.00 -9.41 0.45
#